data_2321cb8273804a6991dfe3ef7ff2068e
#
_entry.id   2321cb8273804a6991dfe3ef7ff2068e
#
_cell.length_a   1.000
_cell.length_b   1.000
_cell.length_c   1.000
_cell.angle_alpha   90.00
_cell.angle_beta   90.00
_cell.angle_gamma   90.00
#
_symmetry.space_group_name_H-M   'P 1'
#
loop_
_entity.id
_entity.type
_entity.pdbx_description
1 polymer ?
#
loop_
_entity_poly.entity_id
_entity_poly.type
_entity_poly.pdbx_seq_one_letter_code
_entity_poly.pdbx_strand_id
1 'polypeptide(L)'
;DDGFSFECKMTEETVVYGLGQAMGNINKRGRTYTSYCSDDPSHTENKESLYGAHNFIIIYNPSDINSAKGFFFDYPTRITFDIGYTNTDKIKISCKTCDIAIFEILPESNSSIKNDNPLKNIVRQFRELIGQSYIPPRWALGFMQSRWGYKTEQDIRAVYENYKKAGIPLDSICLDIDYMKDYKDFTVDPERFSDLKKFSDELKADGVRLVPIIDAG
;
A
#
# COMPACT_ATOMS: atom_id res chain seq x y z
N ASP A 1 -10.76 -6.55 -30.06
CA ASP A 1 -10.16 -6.04 -28.79
C ASP A 1 -9.10 -7.02 -28.33
N ASP A 2 -7.84 -6.67 -28.58
CA ASP A 2 -6.67 -7.55 -28.36
C ASP A 2 -6.21 -7.56 -26.89
N GLY A 3 -7.13 -7.53 -25.93
CA GLY A 3 -6.84 -7.53 -24.52
C GLY A 3 -6.75 -8.95 -23.93
N PHE A 4 -6.13 -9.05 -22.75
CA PHE A 4 -6.07 -10.26 -21.96
C PHE A 4 -7.27 -10.35 -21.01
N SER A 5 -7.79 -11.58 -20.82
CA SER A 5 -8.80 -11.90 -19.82
C SER A 5 -8.52 -13.25 -19.17
N PHE A 6 -8.49 -13.27 -17.84
CA PHE A 6 -8.42 -14.46 -17.00
C PHE A 6 -9.77 -14.63 -16.29
N GLU A 7 -10.33 -15.81 -16.29
CA GLU A 7 -11.59 -16.11 -15.61
C GLU A 7 -11.47 -17.32 -14.67
N CYS A 8 -12.09 -17.21 -13.50
CA CYS A 8 -12.15 -18.26 -12.50
C CYS A 8 -13.57 -18.36 -11.96
N LYS A 9 -14.09 -19.60 -11.80
CA LYS A 9 -15.41 -19.84 -11.21
C LYS A 9 -15.38 -19.65 -9.69
N MET A 10 -16.50 -19.15 -9.16
CA MET A 10 -16.76 -19.04 -7.73
C MET A 10 -18.00 -19.84 -7.34
N THR A 11 -18.01 -20.39 -6.15
CA THR A 11 -19.22 -20.88 -5.47
C THR A 11 -19.78 -19.78 -4.59
N GLU A 12 -20.96 -19.98 -3.99
CA GLU A 12 -21.54 -19.02 -3.04
C GLU A 12 -20.63 -18.78 -1.82
N GLU A 13 -19.89 -19.80 -1.39
CA GLU A 13 -18.97 -19.75 -0.24
C GLU A 13 -17.59 -19.18 -0.56
N THR A 14 -17.27 -18.96 -1.84
CA THR A 14 -15.94 -18.47 -2.22
C THR A 14 -15.66 -17.11 -1.63
N VAL A 15 -14.50 -16.98 -0.98
CA VAL A 15 -13.97 -15.75 -0.42
C VAL A 15 -12.73 -15.32 -1.21
N VAL A 16 -12.59 -14.03 -1.43
CA VAL A 16 -11.45 -13.44 -2.13
C VAL A 16 -10.81 -12.37 -1.27
N TYR A 17 -9.54 -12.53 -0.94
CA TYR A 17 -8.71 -11.54 -0.23
C TYR A 17 -7.65 -10.96 -1.15
N GLY A 18 -7.13 -9.79 -0.83
CA GLY A 18 -6.00 -9.19 -1.55
C GLY A 18 -6.25 -7.76 -2.00
N LEU A 19 -5.60 -7.39 -3.12
CA LEU A 19 -5.63 -6.08 -3.75
C LEU A 19 -5.08 -4.93 -2.85
N GLY A 20 -4.38 -5.28 -1.76
CA GLY A 20 -3.76 -4.31 -0.86
C GLY A 20 -4.76 -3.32 -0.25
N GLN A 21 -4.38 -2.05 -0.22
CA GLN A 21 -5.25 -0.98 0.26
C GLN A 21 -6.28 -0.63 -0.80
N ALA A 22 -7.53 -1.04 -0.57
CA ALA A 22 -8.67 -0.79 -1.46
C ALA A 22 -9.93 -0.58 -0.63
N MET A 23 -10.88 0.17 -1.17
CA MET A 23 -12.19 0.38 -0.53
C MET A 23 -12.99 -0.92 -0.40
N GLY A 24 -14.03 -0.90 0.40
CA GLY A 24 -14.91 -2.05 0.65
C GLY A 24 -14.40 -2.98 1.74
N ASN A 25 -14.97 -4.17 1.78
CA ASN A 25 -14.69 -5.17 2.81
C ASN A 25 -13.36 -5.91 2.59
N ILE A 26 -12.92 -6.66 3.61
CA ILE A 26 -11.78 -7.58 3.51
C ILE A 26 -12.05 -8.64 2.43
N ASN A 27 -13.24 -9.26 2.43
CA ASN A 27 -13.68 -10.07 1.30
C ASN A 27 -14.04 -9.16 0.13
N LYS A 28 -13.32 -9.29 -0.96
CA LYS A 28 -13.43 -8.45 -2.15
C LYS A 28 -14.59 -8.80 -3.07
N ARG A 29 -15.35 -9.85 -2.77
CA ARG A 29 -16.49 -10.31 -3.57
C ARG A 29 -17.59 -9.24 -3.69
N GLY A 30 -18.24 -9.20 -4.85
CA GLY A 30 -19.38 -8.33 -5.14
C GLY A 30 -19.00 -6.93 -5.63
N ARG A 31 -17.74 -6.72 -6.00
CA ARG A 31 -17.26 -5.41 -6.49
C ARG A 31 -16.31 -5.55 -7.66
N THR A 32 -16.16 -4.43 -8.38
CA THR A 32 -15.09 -4.22 -9.35
C THR A 32 -14.00 -3.36 -8.71
N TYR A 33 -12.75 -3.70 -8.96
CA TYR A 33 -11.57 -2.96 -8.52
C TYR A 33 -10.67 -2.67 -9.71
N THR A 34 -10.06 -1.49 -9.69
CA THR A 34 -9.01 -1.11 -10.64
C THR A 34 -7.69 -1.08 -9.90
N SER A 35 -6.77 -1.98 -10.23
CA SER A 35 -5.40 -1.91 -9.74
C SER A 35 -4.61 -0.95 -10.61
N TYR A 36 -4.46 0.27 -10.13
CA TYR A 36 -3.79 1.37 -10.79
C TYR A 36 -3.53 2.51 -9.81
N CYS A 37 -2.28 2.93 -9.65
CA CYS A 37 -1.96 4.09 -8.82
C CYS A 37 -2.39 5.36 -9.51
N SER A 38 -3.15 6.20 -8.83
CA SER A 38 -3.53 7.51 -9.37
C SER A 38 -3.67 8.54 -8.26
N ASP A 39 -3.21 9.75 -8.50
CA ASP A 39 -3.41 10.88 -7.60
C ASP A 39 -4.83 11.43 -7.78
N ASP A 40 -5.72 11.01 -6.89
CA ASP A 40 -7.11 11.46 -6.85
C ASP A 40 -7.59 11.50 -5.40
N PRO A 41 -7.68 12.69 -4.78
CA PRO A 41 -8.08 12.87 -3.40
C PRO A 41 -9.60 12.69 -3.17
N SER A 42 -10.39 12.55 -4.23
CA SER A 42 -11.86 12.42 -4.15
C SER A 42 -12.23 10.99 -3.74
N HIS A 43 -12.10 10.66 -2.46
CA HIS A 43 -12.44 9.34 -1.94
C HIS A 43 -13.95 9.19 -1.71
N THR A 44 -14.51 8.18 -2.36
CA THR A 44 -15.89 7.73 -2.15
C THR A 44 -15.91 6.24 -1.84
N GLU A 45 -16.98 5.74 -1.23
CA GLU A 45 -17.11 4.32 -0.91
C GLU A 45 -17.07 3.42 -2.16
N ASN A 46 -17.44 3.95 -3.31
CA ASN A 46 -17.47 3.24 -4.58
C ASN A 46 -16.17 3.35 -5.38
N LYS A 47 -15.15 4.04 -4.87
CA LYS A 47 -13.89 4.24 -5.55
C LYS A 47 -13.20 2.89 -5.78
N GLU A 48 -12.86 2.60 -7.03
CA GLU A 48 -12.25 1.32 -7.43
C GLU A 48 -10.73 1.30 -7.23
N SER A 49 -10.09 2.46 -7.20
CA SER A 49 -8.63 2.62 -7.08
C SER A 49 -8.28 3.62 -6.00
N LEU A 50 -7.20 3.36 -5.26
CA LEU A 50 -6.54 4.30 -4.35
C LEU A 50 -5.11 4.57 -4.81
N TYR A 51 -4.27 5.16 -3.95
CA TYR A 51 -2.88 5.48 -4.28
C TYR A 51 -1.96 4.27 -4.42
N GLY A 52 -2.31 3.14 -3.79
CA GLY A 52 -1.57 1.88 -3.90
C GLY A 52 -2.23 0.90 -4.86
N ALA A 53 -1.42 0.12 -5.58
CA ALA A 53 -1.88 -0.96 -6.45
C ALA A 53 -1.12 -2.25 -6.12
N HIS A 54 -1.86 -3.33 -5.86
CA HIS A 54 -1.31 -4.64 -5.53
C HIS A 54 -2.07 -5.72 -6.28
N ASN A 55 -1.44 -6.28 -7.30
CA ASN A 55 -2.03 -7.25 -8.22
C ASN A 55 -2.01 -8.68 -7.67
N PHE A 56 -2.30 -8.85 -6.38
CA PHE A 56 -2.29 -10.14 -5.71
C PHE A 56 -3.62 -10.41 -5.03
N ILE A 57 -4.19 -11.61 -5.29
CA ILE A 57 -5.41 -12.09 -4.64
C ILE A 57 -5.22 -13.52 -4.14
N ILE A 58 -5.98 -13.87 -3.10
CA ILE A 58 -6.13 -15.24 -2.62
C ILE A 58 -7.61 -15.62 -2.72
N ILE A 59 -7.88 -16.72 -3.38
CA ILE A 59 -9.22 -17.30 -3.56
C ILE A 59 -9.28 -18.59 -2.75
N TYR A 60 -10.30 -18.76 -1.93
CA TYR A 60 -10.50 -20.01 -1.20
C TYR A 60 -11.95 -20.22 -0.79
N ASN A 61 -12.27 -21.45 -0.39
CA ASN A 61 -13.55 -21.79 0.22
C ASN A 61 -13.34 -22.03 1.72
N PRO A 62 -14.08 -21.32 2.62
CA PRO A 62 -13.97 -21.52 4.06
C PRO A 62 -14.28 -22.95 4.53
N SER A 63 -15.13 -23.70 3.82
CA SER A 63 -15.43 -25.10 4.10
C SER A 63 -14.29 -26.05 3.73
N ASP A 64 -13.36 -25.61 2.85
CA ASP A 64 -12.14 -26.33 2.48
C ASP A 64 -10.99 -25.34 2.30
N ILE A 65 -10.29 -25.06 3.40
CA ILE A 65 -9.18 -24.12 3.39
C ILE A 65 -7.99 -24.58 2.53
N ASN A 66 -7.90 -25.88 2.23
CA ASN A 66 -6.87 -26.42 1.34
C ASN A 66 -7.17 -26.12 -0.15
N SER A 67 -8.38 -25.64 -0.46
CA SER A 67 -8.72 -25.13 -1.79
C SER A 67 -8.07 -23.77 -2.09
N ALA A 68 -7.37 -23.17 -1.12
CA ALA A 68 -6.77 -21.85 -1.26
C ALA A 68 -5.75 -21.78 -2.38
N LYS A 69 -5.84 -20.74 -3.18
CA LYS A 69 -4.92 -20.41 -4.28
C LYS A 69 -4.61 -18.94 -4.27
N GLY A 70 -3.32 -18.59 -4.39
CA GLY A 70 -2.87 -17.23 -4.63
C GLY A 70 -2.66 -16.99 -6.11
N PHE A 71 -2.99 -15.80 -6.59
CA PHE A 71 -2.69 -15.37 -7.94
C PHE A 71 -2.01 -14.00 -7.89
N PHE A 72 -0.82 -13.93 -8.47
CA PHE A 72 -0.11 -12.67 -8.69
C PHE A 72 -0.06 -12.38 -10.19
N PHE A 73 -0.54 -11.19 -10.56
CA PHE A 73 -0.57 -10.69 -11.93
C PHE A 73 0.53 -9.65 -12.10
N ASP A 74 1.67 -10.08 -12.60
CA ASP A 74 2.81 -9.20 -12.84
C ASP A 74 2.59 -8.41 -14.13
N TYR A 75 2.00 -7.24 -13.96
CA TYR A 75 1.64 -6.33 -15.03
C TYR A 75 1.76 -4.88 -14.53
N PRO A 76 2.51 -4.01 -15.22
CA PRO A 76 2.91 -2.70 -14.69
C PRO A 76 1.86 -1.59 -14.89
N THR A 77 0.71 -1.88 -15.48
CA THR A 77 -0.31 -0.87 -15.73
C THR A 77 -1.70 -1.34 -15.27
N ARG A 78 -2.74 -0.69 -15.72
CA ARG A 78 -4.12 -0.88 -15.25
C ARG A 78 -4.64 -2.30 -15.47
N ILE A 79 -5.05 -2.95 -14.38
CA ILE A 79 -5.78 -4.22 -14.38
C ILE A 79 -7.14 -3.99 -13.72
N THR A 80 -8.19 -4.55 -14.31
CA THR A 80 -9.53 -4.58 -13.71
C THR A 80 -9.81 -5.96 -13.14
N PHE A 81 -10.28 -5.99 -11.89
CA PHE A 81 -10.70 -7.19 -11.15
C PHE A 81 -12.21 -7.10 -10.92
N ASP A 82 -13.00 -7.79 -11.72
CA ASP A 82 -14.43 -8.00 -11.46
C ASP A 82 -14.58 -9.27 -10.62
N ILE A 83 -14.89 -9.09 -9.34
CA ILE A 83 -14.98 -10.20 -8.39
C ILE A 83 -16.45 -10.46 -8.05
N GLY A 84 -17.17 -11.05 -9.00
CA GLY A 84 -18.58 -11.40 -8.82
C GLY A 84 -19.52 -10.19 -8.83
N TYR A 85 -19.16 -9.09 -9.44
CA TYR A 85 -20.03 -7.93 -9.62
C TYR A 85 -20.89 -8.07 -10.86
N THR A 86 -20.30 -8.27 -12.03
CA THR A 86 -21.05 -8.48 -13.28
C THR A 86 -21.66 -9.87 -13.33
N ASN A 87 -20.94 -10.88 -12.84
CA ASN A 87 -21.41 -12.25 -12.77
C ASN A 87 -21.07 -12.85 -11.40
N THR A 88 -22.06 -13.17 -10.60
CA THR A 88 -21.93 -13.55 -9.18
C THR A 88 -21.16 -14.85 -8.94
N ASP A 89 -21.04 -15.72 -9.97
CA ASP A 89 -20.34 -17.01 -9.91
C ASP A 89 -18.94 -16.98 -10.55
N LYS A 90 -18.43 -15.78 -10.90
CA LYS A 90 -17.21 -15.63 -11.67
C LYS A 90 -16.33 -14.48 -11.18
N ILE A 91 -15.03 -14.72 -11.18
CA ILE A 91 -14.00 -13.67 -11.15
C ILE A 91 -13.54 -13.48 -12.59
N LYS A 92 -13.49 -12.22 -13.03
CA LYS A 92 -12.90 -11.86 -14.32
C LYS A 92 -11.82 -10.79 -14.09
N ILE A 93 -10.62 -11.07 -14.56
CA ILE A 93 -9.48 -10.15 -14.48
C ILE A 93 -9.07 -9.82 -15.90
N SER A 94 -8.94 -8.54 -16.21
CA SER A 94 -8.68 -8.08 -17.57
C SER A 94 -7.72 -6.90 -17.62
N CYS A 95 -6.92 -6.85 -18.68
CA CYS A 95 -6.02 -5.74 -19.01
C CYS A 95 -5.94 -5.57 -20.54
N LYS A 96 -5.34 -4.45 -20.98
CA LYS A 96 -5.36 -4.06 -22.40
C LYS A 96 -4.42 -4.85 -23.29
N THR A 97 -3.40 -5.53 -22.75
CA THR A 97 -2.40 -6.26 -23.54
C THR A 97 -2.22 -7.67 -23.01
N CYS A 98 -1.62 -8.54 -23.82
CA CYS A 98 -1.32 -9.92 -23.46
C CYS A 98 0.10 -10.12 -22.89
N ASP A 99 0.86 -9.04 -22.73
CA ASP A 99 2.21 -9.08 -22.13
C ASP A 99 2.10 -9.02 -20.60
N ILE A 100 1.65 -10.13 -20.01
CA ILE A 100 1.39 -10.30 -18.58
C ILE A 100 1.92 -11.65 -18.11
N ALA A 101 2.62 -11.69 -16.98
CA ALA A 101 2.95 -12.93 -16.30
C ALA A 101 1.97 -13.18 -15.14
N ILE A 102 1.50 -14.43 -15.03
CA ILE A 102 0.61 -14.86 -13.95
C ILE A 102 1.28 -15.96 -13.15
N PHE A 103 1.39 -15.74 -11.85
CA PHE A 103 1.92 -16.73 -10.91
C PHE A 103 0.77 -17.31 -10.10
N GLU A 104 0.52 -18.61 -10.26
CA GLU A 104 -0.36 -19.37 -9.36
C GLU A 104 0.47 -19.88 -8.19
N ILE A 105 0.07 -19.57 -6.97
CA ILE A 105 0.75 -19.96 -5.74
C ILE A 105 -0.17 -20.90 -4.97
N LEU A 106 0.27 -22.15 -4.81
CA LEU A 106 -0.45 -23.17 -4.07
C LEU A 106 0.16 -23.37 -2.68
N PRO A 107 -0.64 -23.75 -1.67
CA PRO A 107 -0.10 -24.09 -0.37
C PRO A 107 0.84 -25.29 -0.47
N GLU A 108 2.00 -25.22 0.17
CA GLU A 108 2.94 -26.33 0.25
C GLU A 108 2.39 -27.43 1.18
N SER A 109 2.30 -28.64 0.66
CA SER A 109 1.81 -29.80 1.41
C SER A 109 2.77 -30.27 2.53
N ASN A 110 4.06 -29.92 2.44
CA ASN A 110 5.15 -30.36 3.31
C ASN A 110 5.83 -29.17 4.01
N SER A 111 5.07 -28.17 4.45
CA SER A 111 5.65 -27.09 5.25
C SER A 111 6.33 -27.65 6.50
N SER A 112 7.60 -27.31 6.70
CA SER A 112 8.34 -27.63 7.95
C SER A 112 7.78 -26.90 9.17
N ILE A 113 6.86 -25.95 8.95
CA ILE A 113 6.18 -25.19 9.99
C ILE A 113 4.97 -25.99 10.44
N LYS A 114 5.02 -26.50 11.67
CA LYS A 114 3.93 -27.26 12.27
C LYS A 114 2.67 -26.42 12.35
N ASN A 115 1.54 -26.93 11.81
CA ASN A 115 0.25 -26.22 11.71
C ASN A 115 0.29 -24.95 10.85
N ASP A 116 1.04 -24.95 9.75
CA ASP A 116 1.06 -23.82 8.81
C ASP A 116 -0.34 -23.63 8.19
N ASN A 117 -0.87 -22.41 8.33
CA ASN A 117 -2.17 -22.07 7.72
C ASN A 117 -1.96 -21.87 6.21
N PRO A 118 -2.75 -22.53 5.32
CA PRO A 118 -2.60 -22.41 3.87
C PRO A 118 -2.57 -20.97 3.35
N LEU A 119 -3.38 -20.08 3.92
CA LEU A 119 -3.40 -18.66 3.50
C LEU A 119 -2.09 -17.95 3.87
N LYS A 120 -1.56 -18.22 5.08
CA LYS A 120 -0.25 -17.68 5.50
C LYS A 120 0.90 -18.23 4.66
N ASN A 121 0.81 -19.51 4.30
CA ASN A 121 1.78 -20.17 3.44
C ASN A 121 1.84 -19.50 2.05
N ILE A 122 0.68 -19.26 1.43
CA ILE A 122 0.58 -18.55 0.15
C ILE A 122 1.19 -17.12 0.26
N VAL A 123 0.87 -16.38 1.33
CA VAL A 123 1.44 -15.04 1.54
C VAL A 123 2.96 -15.09 1.72
N ARG A 124 3.49 -16.11 2.42
CA ARG A 124 4.94 -16.29 2.57
C ARG A 124 5.61 -16.52 1.22
N GLN A 125 5.10 -17.46 0.40
CA GLN A 125 5.62 -17.72 -0.94
C GLN A 125 5.54 -16.49 -1.83
N PHE A 126 4.43 -15.74 -1.79
CA PHE A 126 4.30 -14.48 -2.51
C PHE A 126 5.40 -13.48 -2.11
N ARG A 127 5.67 -13.34 -0.80
CA ARG A 127 6.75 -12.46 -0.32
C ARG A 127 8.15 -12.96 -0.69
N GLU A 128 8.34 -14.25 -0.82
CA GLU A 128 9.60 -14.83 -1.35
C GLU A 128 9.78 -14.50 -2.84
N LEU A 129 8.69 -14.50 -3.61
CA LEU A 129 8.68 -14.14 -5.03
C LEU A 129 8.99 -12.66 -5.26
N ILE A 130 8.36 -11.75 -4.53
CA ILE A 130 8.49 -10.29 -4.72
C ILE A 130 9.58 -9.63 -3.85
N GLY A 131 10.17 -10.38 -2.94
CA GLY A 131 11.14 -9.91 -1.94
C GLY A 131 10.50 -9.62 -0.58
N GLN A 132 11.36 -9.66 0.45
CA GLN A 132 10.94 -9.42 1.83
C GLN A 132 10.78 -7.93 2.09
N SER A 133 9.72 -7.57 2.81
CA SER A 133 9.52 -6.19 3.25
C SER A 133 10.63 -5.76 4.22
N TYR A 134 11.12 -4.55 4.06
CA TYR A 134 11.97 -3.92 5.07
C TYR A 134 11.19 -3.78 6.37
N ILE A 135 11.82 -4.11 7.49
CA ILE A 135 11.25 -3.88 8.81
C ILE A 135 11.72 -2.49 9.26
N PRO A 136 10.82 -1.51 9.30
CA PRO A 136 11.20 -0.14 9.68
C PRO A 136 11.57 -0.06 11.16
N PRO A 137 12.36 0.94 11.56
CA PRO A 137 12.64 1.19 12.96
C PRO A 137 11.37 1.57 13.72
N ARG A 138 11.36 1.34 15.04
CA ARG A 138 10.17 1.51 15.88
C ARG A 138 9.50 2.87 15.74
N TRP A 139 10.27 3.96 15.63
CA TRP A 139 9.75 5.31 15.48
C TRP A 139 8.90 5.51 14.21
N ALA A 140 9.20 4.78 13.13
CA ALA A 140 8.43 4.86 11.89
C ALA A 140 7.04 4.20 11.98
N LEU A 141 6.79 3.45 13.06
CA LEU A 141 5.49 2.85 13.39
C LEU A 141 4.73 3.68 14.45
N GLY A 142 5.33 4.78 14.91
CA GLY A 142 4.74 5.70 15.86
C GLY A 142 3.90 6.80 15.22
N PHE A 143 3.61 7.85 15.99
CA PHE A 143 2.78 8.95 15.50
C PHE A 143 3.59 9.90 14.62
N MET A 144 3.15 10.09 13.38
CA MET A 144 3.72 11.04 12.42
C MET A 144 2.75 12.19 12.19
N GLN A 145 3.19 13.41 12.47
CA GLN A 145 2.46 14.63 12.13
C GLN A 145 2.83 15.06 10.71
N SER A 146 1.83 15.18 9.85
CA SER A 146 1.99 15.65 8.48
C SER A 146 0.94 16.72 8.17
N ARG A 147 1.34 17.74 7.42
CA ARG A 147 0.45 18.74 6.86
C ARG A 147 1.12 19.48 5.71
N TRP A 148 0.39 19.71 4.63
CA TRP A 148 0.81 20.70 3.62
C TRP A 148 0.78 22.12 4.22
N GLY A 149 1.85 22.91 3.96
CA GLY A 149 1.96 24.28 4.41
C GLY A 149 2.87 24.51 5.62
N TYR A 150 3.68 23.54 6.01
CA TYR A 150 4.85 23.78 6.86
C TYR A 150 5.97 24.38 6.02
N LYS A 151 5.98 25.71 5.89
CA LYS A 151 6.81 26.44 4.92
C LYS A 151 8.21 26.74 5.41
N THR A 152 8.42 26.76 6.71
CA THR A 152 9.69 27.20 7.35
C THR A 152 10.07 26.27 8.48
N GLU A 153 11.36 26.31 8.87
CA GLU A 153 11.85 25.66 10.08
C GLU A 153 11.06 26.10 11.32
N GLN A 154 10.66 27.38 11.38
CA GLN A 154 9.91 27.92 12.53
C GLN A 154 8.52 27.30 12.64
N ASP A 155 7.86 27.01 11.53
CA ASP A 155 6.55 26.33 11.53
C ASP A 155 6.68 24.94 12.15
N ILE A 156 7.72 24.20 11.77
CA ILE A 156 7.98 22.86 12.31
C ILE A 156 8.37 22.92 13.79
N ARG A 157 9.18 23.90 14.19
CA ARG A 157 9.52 24.11 15.60
C ARG A 157 8.28 24.40 16.44
N ALA A 158 7.38 25.24 15.93
CA ALA A 158 6.11 25.54 16.63
C ALA A 158 5.23 24.29 16.79
N VAL A 159 5.16 23.45 15.76
CA VAL A 159 4.44 22.18 15.84
C VAL A 159 5.06 21.28 16.91
N TYR A 160 6.35 21.04 16.85
CA TYR A 160 7.08 20.22 17.82
C TYR A 160 6.88 20.71 19.27
N GLU A 161 7.08 22.00 19.52
CA GLU A 161 6.93 22.58 20.85
C GLU A 161 5.49 22.49 21.38
N ASN A 162 4.48 22.62 20.51
CA ASN A 162 3.08 22.44 20.89
C ASN A 162 2.78 20.99 21.32
N TYR A 163 3.30 19.98 20.61
CA TYR A 163 3.18 18.58 21.02
C TYR A 163 3.86 18.32 22.36
N LYS A 164 5.09 18.83 22.53
CA LYS A 164 5.86 18.73 23.76
C LYS A 164 5.13 19.38 24.94
N LYS A 165 4.62 20.59 24.76
CA LYS A 165 3.84 21.32 25.78
C LYS A 165 2.54 20.61 26.16
N ALA A 166 1.88 20.01 25.19
CA ALA A 166 0.64 19.26 25.42
C ALA A 166 0.89 17.86 26.02
N GLY A 167 2.13 17.41 26.13
CA GLY A 167 2.46 16.07 26.61
C GLY A 167 2.01 14.95 25.66
N ILE A 168 1.81 15.26 24.38
CA ILE A 168 1.40 14.30 23.38
C ILE A 168 2.66 13.70 22.72
N PRO A 169 2.83 12.36 22.73
CA PRO A 169 3.96 11.72 22.06
C PRO A 169 3.98 12.02 20.57
N LEU A 170 5.17 12.28 20.03
CA LEU A 170 5.41 12.55 18.62
C LEU A 170 6.70 11.81 18.22
N ASP A 171 6.61 10.98 17.19
CA ASP A 171 7.76 10.18 16.71
C ASP A 171 8.40 10.81 15.48
N SER A 172 7.60 11.43 14.62
CA SER A 172 8.12 12.08 13.41
C SER A 172 7.22 13.21 12.92
N ILE A 173 7.84 14.11 12.13
CA ILE A 173 7.15 15.19 11.41
C ILE A 173 7.50 15.05 9.94
N CYS A 174 6.47 14.98 9.08
CA CYS A 174 6.63 14.96 7.65
C CYS A 174 6.76 16.40 7.12
N LEU A 175 7.83 16.66 6.35
CA LEU A 175 7.94 17.87 5.56
C LEU A 175 7.28 17.63 4.20
N ASP A 176 6.30 18.45 3.87
CA ASP A 176 5.66 18.47 2.57
C ASP A 176 6.53 19.25 1.57
N ILE A 177 6.09 19.43 0.35
CA ILE A 177 6.84 20.03 -0.77
C ILE A 177 7.43 21.41 -0.50
N ASP A 178 6.92 22.15 0.48
CA ASP A 178 7.35 23.53 0.80
C ASP A 178 8.79 23.64 1.31
N TYR A 179 9.47 22.53 1.68
CA TYR A 179 10.90 22.59 2.03
C TYR A 179 11.81 22.64 0.80
N MET A 180 11.29 22.25 -0.37
CA MET A 180 12.03 22.20 -1.62
C MET A 180 12.25 23.60 -2.18
N LYS A 181 13.36 23.80 -2.88
CA LYS A 181 13.61 25.01 -3.66
C LYS A 181 12.83 24.91 -4.99
N ASP A 182 11.92 25.86 -5.22
CA ASP A 182 11.09 25.92 -6.42
C ASP A 182 10.32 24.60 -6.69
N TYR A 183 9.97 23.87 -5.62
CA TYR A 183 9.30 22.56 -5.69
C TYR A 183 10.05 21.50 -6.51
N LYS A 184 11.39 21.58 -6.54
CA LYS A 184 12.23 20.61 -7.24
C LYS A 184 12.68 19.51 -6.28
N ASP A 185 12.47 18.28 -6.67
CA ASP A 185 12.93 17.10 -5.92
C ASP A 185 14.42 17.17 -5.61
N PHE A 186 14.79 16.59 -4.47
CA PHE A 186 16.16 16.50 -3.96
C PHE A 186 16.83 17.88 -3.69
N THR A 187 16.05 18.94 -3.54
CA THR A 187 16.53 20.26 -3.16
C THR A 187 16.02 20.68 -1.80
N VAL A 188 16.72 21.63 -1.17
CA VAL A 188 16.29 22.31 0.06
C VAL A 188 16.35 23.81 -0.19
N ASP A 189 15.29 24.52 0.19
CA ASP A 189 15.28 25.98 0.13
C ASP A 189 16.07 26.56 1.32
N PRO A 190 17.25 27.18 1.09
CA PRO A 190 18.10 27.67 2.16
C PRO A 190 17.55 28.90 2.89
N GLU A 191 16.59 29.62 2.28
CA GLU A 191 15.95 30.77 2.93
C GLU A 191 14.93 30.31 3.97
N ARG A 192 14.28 29.17 3.73
CA ARG A 192 13.26 28.58 4.60
C ARG A 192 13.85 27.60 5.62
N PHE A 193 14.87 26.87 5.21
CA PHE A 193 15.59 25.86 6.00
C PHE A 193 17.10 26.06 5.85
N SER A 194 17.65 26.98 6.60
CA SER A 194 19.07 27.41 6.46
C SER A 194 20.07 26.27 6.69
N ASP A 195 19.76 25.35 7.60
CA ASP A 195 20.55 24.15 7.88
C ASP A 195 19.61 23.00 8.30
N LEU A 196 18.97 22.39 7.31
CA LEU A 196 18.03 21.29 7.52
C LEU A 196 18.69 20.11 8.25
N LYS A 197 19.99 19.87 8.00
CA LYS A 197 20.71 18.79 8.68
C LYS A 197 20.82 19.04 10.17
N LYS A 198 21.29 20.23 10.56
CA LYS A 198 21.41 20.63 11.97
C LYS A 198 20.04 20.56 12.67
N PHE A 199 19.01 21.09 12.02
CA PHE A 199 17.65 21.05 12.56
C PHE A 199 17.14 19.61 12.75
N SER A 200 17.39 18.73 11.78
CA SER A 200 17.06 17.30 11.89
C SER A 200 17.81 16.63 13.06
N ASP A 201 19.09 16.95 13.24
CA ASP A 201 19.89 16.40 14.33
C ASP A 201 19.39 16.88 15.72
N GLU A 202 18.95 18.13 15.84
CA GLU A 202 18.34 18.68 17.05
C GLU A 202 17.05 17.93 17.42
N LEU A 203 16.11 17.78 16.47
CA LEU A 203 14.88 17.02 16.72
C LEU A 203 15.16 15.54 17.02
N LYS A 204 16.15 14.97 16.36
CA LYS A 204 16.58 13.59 16.59
C LYS A 204 17.11 13.38 18.00
N ALA A 205 17.81 14.34 18.58
CA ALA A 205 18.27 14.29 19.96
C ALA A 205 17.11 14.23 20.96
N ASP A 206 15.98 14.86 20.64
CA ASP A 206 14.74 14.81 21.41
C ASP A 206 13.81 13.61 21.03
N GLY A 207 14.30 12.70 20.17
CA GLY A 207 13.57 11.48 19.78
C GLY A 207 12.66 11.62 18.57
N VAL A 208 12.50 12.84 18.01
CA VAL A 208 11.62 13.09 16.85
C VAL A 208 12.42 13.04 15.54
N ARG A 209 11.83 12.51 14.48
CA ARG A 209 12.45 12.41 13.15
C ARG A 209 11.80 13.34 12.14
N LEU A 210 12.62 14.02 11.32
CA LEU A 210 12.11 14.66 10.11
C LEU A 210 12.06 13.66 8.97
N VAL A 211 10.95 13.64 8.26
CA VAL A 211 10.69 12.77 7.10
C VAL A 211 10.29 13.65 5.93
N PRO A 212 11.25 14.14 5.11
CA PRO A 212 10.90 14.92 3.93
C PRO A 212 10.25 14.04 2.88
N ILE A 213 9.16 14.53 2.29
CA ILE A 213 8.53 13.89 1.14
C ILE A 213 9.42 14.04 -0.10
N ILE A 214 9.39 13.05 -0.97
CA ILE A 214 9.87 13.12 -2.34
C ILE A 214 8.64 12.98 -3.20
N ASP A 215 8.22 14.00 -3.84
CA ASP A 215 6.96 14.09 -4.58
C ASP A 215 7.22 13.86 -6.07
N ALA A 216 7.95 12.78 -6.37
CA ALA A 216 8.27 12.40 -7.73
C ALA A 216 7.02 11.92 -8.47
N GLY A 217 6.45 12.77 -9.34
CA GLY A 217 5.24 12.52 -10.12
C GLY A 217 5.35 12.99 -11.58
#